data_1c1fb9d5212265cc2dde8df2644241e3
#
_entry.id   1c1fb9d5212265cc2dde8df2644241e3
#
_cell.length_a   1.000
_cell.length_b   1.000
_cell.length_c   1.000
_cell.angle_alpha   90.00
_cell.angle_beta   90.00
_cell.angle_gamma   90.00
#
_symmetry.space_group_name_H-M   'P 1'
#
loop_
_entity.id
_entity.type
_entity.pdbx_description
1 polymer ?
#
loop_
_entity_poly.entity_id
_entity_poly.type
_entity_poly.pdbx_seq_one_letter_code
_entity_poly.pdbx_strand_id
1 'polypeptide(L)'
;MSAHTSRDHRATSTLGAVQVESQPGAVEANCAHATPLIEKAAAQGAELVVLPELFASGYIPNPTIWDVAEAREQGPLRQWLAATAQRLGIYLGAGSVERDGSDFFNVFVLADPHGQIAGRAYKTDAEANVFRRGRNEHVIDTALGRIGIGICADNQLVAQLQLMHDHDVDLVLMPHAWPTPARPGGHVTADDVATLRSRMIELPILYARSLRVPVVFVNQVGPLVPMAGIIGRLMDPKTWRLRGQSRIVDSDGSVLAELDENEDVVVATATSTAAGKRFQVPATYGRYLQPGSALVRNVILPVDIAHGRLSYELSRDRRRKTRAQANA
;
A
#
# COMPACT_ATOMS: atom_id res chain seq x y z
N MET A 1 -35.75 4.35 2.20
CA MET A 1 -35.54 3.24 1.29
C MET A 1 -34.81 3.80 0.06
N SER A 2 -33.49 3.70 0.04
CA SER A 2 -32.67 4.14 -1.10
C SER A 2 -32.69 3.01 -2.12
N ALA A 3 -33.07 3.30 -3.36
CA ALA A 3 -33.05 2.35 -4.46
C ALA A 3 -31.58 1.97 -4.74
N HIS A 4 -31.19 0.76 -4.38
CA HIS A 4 -29.97 0.13 -4.89
C HIS A 4 -30.22 -0.12 -6.39
N THR A 5 -29.72 0.78 -7.24
CA THR A 5 -29.53 0.48 -8.65
C THR A 5 -28.59 -0.72 -8.71
N SER A 6 -29.05 -1.81 -9.32
CA SER A 6 -28.22 -2.98 -9.59
C SER A 6 -27.04 -2.53 -10.44
N ARG A 7 -25.83 -2.51 -9.86
CA ARG A 7 -24.60 -2.33 -10.63
C ARG A 7 -24.36 -3.60 -11.43
N ASP A 8 -23.98 -3.43 -12.68
CA ASP A 8 -23.41 -4.55 -13.45
C ASP A 8 -22.07 -4.91 -12.81
N HIS A 9 -22.08 -5.93 -11.96
CA HIS A 9 -20.86 -6.42 -11.32
C HIS A 9 -20.11 -7.30 -12.31
N ARG A 10 -18.88 -6.93 -12.59
CA ARG A 10 -18.00 -7.72 -13.42
C ARG A 10 -17.63 -9.02 -12.71
N ALA A 11 -17.87 -10.15 -13.37
CA ALA A 11 -17.68 -11.48 -12.77
C ALA A 11 -16.20 -11.83 -12.55
N THR A 12 -15.29 -11.35 -13.40
CA THR A 12 -13.85 -11.64 -13.34
C THR A 12 -13.01 -10.43 -13.73
N SER A 13 -11.81 -10.33 -13.18
CA SER A 13 -10.79 -9.33 -13.57
C SER A 13 -9.40 -9.97 -13.56
N THR A 14 -8.60 -9.67 -14.57
CA THR A 14 -7.21 -10.13 -14.62
C THR A 14 -6.31 -9.08 -13.96
N LEU A 15 -5.67 -9.47 -12.87
CA LEU A 15 -4.95 -8.59 -11.94
C LEU A 15 -3.46 -8.90 -11.97
N GLY A 16 -2.61 -7.88 -11.89
CA GLY A 16 -1.17 -7.99 -11.83
C GLY A 16 -0.61 -7.37 -10.54
N ALA A 17 0.34 -8.05 -9.91
CA ALA A 17 1.10 -7.57 -8.77
C ALA A 17 2.59 -7.50 -9.13
N VAL A 18 3.17 -6.31 -9.12
CA VAL A 18 4.59 -6.07 -9.42
C VAL A 18 5.37 -5.88 -8.13
N GLN A 19 6.20 -6.86 -7.79
CA GLN A 19 7.11 -6.82 -6.66
C GLN A 19 8.47 -6.31 -7.10
N VAL A 20 8.92 -5.21 -6.51
CA VAL A 20 10.12 -4.52 -6.99
C VAL A 20 10.93 -3.93 -5.83
N GLU A 21 12.25 -3.86 -5.99
CA GLU A 21 13.14 -3.07 -5.14
C GLU A 21 13.18 -1.64 -5.66
N SER A 22 12.91 -0.67 -4.78
CA SER A 22 12.98 0.74 -5.13
C SER A 22 14.21 1.38 -4.52
N GLN A 23 14.99 2.05 -5.35
CA GLN A 23 16.16 2.82 -4.90
C GLN A 23 15.70 4.08 -4.16
N PRO A 24 16.19 4.32 -2.93
CA PRO A 24 15.80 5.48 -2.14
C PRO A 24 16.06 6.82 -2.88
N GLY A 25 15.02 7.61 -3.06
CA GLY A 25 15.10 8.94 -3.65
C GLY A 25 15.17 8.99 -5.19
N ALA A 26 15.20 7.87 -5.89
CA ALA A 26 15.47 7.80 -7.33
C ALA A 26 14.18 7.60 -8.16
N VAL A 27 13.26 8.57 -8.14
CA VAL A 27 11.90 8.45 -8.70
C VAL A 27 11.92 7.98 -10.17
N GLU A 28 12.64 8.68 -11.04
CA GLU A 28 12.69 8.34 -12.47
C GLU A 28 13.34 6.99 -12.73
N ALA A 29 14.42 6.65 -11.98
CA ALA A 29 15.09 5.36 -12.11
C ALA A 29 14.17 4.22 -11.64
N ASN A 30 13.41 4.40 -10.56
CA ASN A 30 12.44 3.42 -10.08
C ASN A 30 11.31 3.20 -11.10
N CYS A 31 10.80 4.27 -11.71
CA CYS A 31 9.81 4.19 -12.78
C CYS A 31 10.35 3.43 -14.00
N ALA A 32 11.57 3.75 -14.44
CA ALA A 32 12.21 3.06 -15.57
C ALA A 32 12.47 1.58 -15.26
N HIS A 33 12.90 1.27 -14.03
CA HIS A 33 13.15 -0.09 -13.57
C HIS A 33 11.88 -0.96 -13.54
N ALA A 34 10.76 -0.43 -13.10
CA ALA A 34 9.49 -1.17 -13.04
C ALA A 34 8.80 -1.33 -14.39
N THR A 35 9.11 -0.48 -15.38
CA THR A 35 8.43 -0.49 -16.69
C THR A 35 8.41 -1.86 -17.36
N PRO A 36 9.53 -2.61 -17.50
CA PRO A 36 9.50 -3.93 -18.13
C PRO A 36 8.69 -4.97 -17.34
N LEU A 37 8.59 -4.86 -16.02
CA LEU A 37 7.75 -5.75 -15.20
C LEU A 37 6.27 -5.46 -15.43
N ILE A 38 5.89 -4.19 -15.57
CA ILE A 38 4.52 -3.78 -15.89
C ILE A 38 4.15 -4.25 -17.30
N GLU A 39 5.04 -4.11 -18.28
CA GLU A 39 4.86 -4.60 -19.64
C GLU A 39 4.68 -6.12 -19.66
N LYS A 40 5.47 -6.85 -18.87
CA LYS A 40 5.32 -8.30 -18.69
C LYS A 40 3.95 -8.66 -18.13
N ALA A 41 3.42 -7.90 -17.16
CA ALA A 41 2.06 -8.11 -16.63
C ALA A 41 0.99 -7.84 -17.69
N ALA A 42 1.08 -6.72 -18.40
CA ALA A 42 0.14 -6.35 -19.46
C ALA A 42 0.14 -7.38 -20.60
N ALA A 43 1.31 -7.88 -21.00
CA ALA A 43 1.44 -8.94 -22.01
C ALA A 43 0.80 -10.27 -21.58
N GLN A 44 0.65 -10.52 -20.29
CA GLN A 44 -0.10 -11.65 -19.72
C GLN A 44 -1.59 -11.38 -19.57
N GLY A 45 -2.09 -10.24 -20.05
CA GLY A 45 -3.49 -9.88 -20.06
C GLY A 45 -3.99 -9.17 -18.79
N ALA A 46 -3.09 -8.66 -17.94
CA ALA A 46 -3.51 -7.88 -16.77
C ALA A 46 -4.25 -6.61 -17.19
N GLU A 47 -5.43 -6.40 -16.61
CA GLU A 47 -6.27 -5.20 -16.81
C GLU A 47 -5.99 -4.13 -15.77
N LEU A 48 -5.47 -4.55 -14.62
CA LEU A 48 -5.01 -3.71 -13.53
C LEU A 48 -3.66 -4.23 -13.04
N VAL A 49 -2.68 -3.34 -12.96
CA VAL A 49 -1.35 -3.62 -12.39
C VAL A 49 -1.09 -2.72 -11.20
N VAL A 50 -0.61 -3.32 -10.11
CA VAL A 50 -0.39 -2.65 -8.82
C VAL A 50 1.08 -2.70 -8.45
N LEU A 51 1.63 -1.54 -8.11
CA LEU A 51 2.98 -1.35 -7.56
C LEU A 51 2.90 -1.08 -6.04
N PRO A 52 3.99 -1.30 -5.29
CA PRO A 52 3.99 -1.17 -3.83
C PRO A 52 3.76 0.26 -3.31
N GLU A 53 3.53 0.36 -2.00
CA GLU A 53 3.58 1.60 -1.23
C GLU A 53 4.91 2.33 -1.43
N LEU A 54 4.88 3.66 -1.60
CA LEU A 54 6.07 4.51 -1.78
C LEU A 54 7.07 3.98 -2.84
N PHE A 55 6.56 3.25 -3.83
CA PHE A 55 7.34 2.67 -4.91
C PHE A 55 8.24 3.71 -5.58
N ALA A 56 7.68 4.86 -5.93
CA ALA A 56 8.42 5.87 -6.69
C ALA A 56 9.61 6.45 -5.90
N SER A 57 9.42 6.77 -4.63
CA SER A 57 10.46 7.34 -3.78
C SER A 57 11.38 6.31 -3.14
N GLY A 58 11.00 5.04 -3.14
CA GLY A 58 11.50 4.05 -2.19
C GLY A 58 10.93 4.27 -0.79
N TYR A 59 10.96 3.24 0.05
CA TYR A 59 10.50 3.34 1.44
C TYR A 59 11.54 4.03 2.30
N ILE A 60 11.40 5.35 2.46
CA ILE A 60 12.29 6.22 3.26
C ILE A 60 11.49 6.81 4.43
N PRO A 61 11.29 6.07 5.54
CA PRO A 61 10.47 6.52 6.66
C PRO A 61 11.23 7.49 7.59
N ASN A 62 11.85 8.52 7.01
CA ASN A 62 12.54 9.60 7.68
C ASN A 62 12.43 10.92 6.87
N PRO A 63 12.81 12.09 7.44
CA PRO A 63 12.60 13.40 6.81
C PRO A 63 13.25 13.62 5.44
N THR A 64 14.17 12.77 4.99
CA THR A 64 14.77 12.92 3.64
C THR A 64 13.78 12.60 2.52
N ILE A 65 12.71 11.86 2.81
CA ILE A 65 11.65 11.57 1.83
C ILE A 65 10.95 12.84 1.31
N TRP A 66 10.97 13.93 2.06
CA TRP A 66 10.38 15.20 1.65
C TRP A 66 11.08 15.85 0.44
N ASP A 67 12.33 15.44 0.15
CA ASP A 67 13.11 15.97 -0.99
C ASP A 67 12.55 15.48 -2.34
N VAL A 68 11.87 14.34 -2.34
CA VAL A 68 11.31 13.70 -3.53
C VAL A 68 9.78 13.74 -3.56
N ALA A 69 9.17 14.56 -2.71
CA ALA A 69 7.72 14.72 -2.71
C ALA A 69 7.24 15.50 -3.93
N GLU A 70 6.28 14.93 -4.65
CA GLU A 70 5.66 15.56 -5.80
C GLU A 70 4.51 16.49 -5.38
N ALA A 71 4.28 17.55 -6.15
CA ALA A 71 3.06 18.34 -5.98
C ALA A 71 1.84 17.52 -6.42
N ARG A 72 0.70 17.75 -5.77
CA ARG A 72 -0.54 16.98 -5.96
C ARG A 72 -0.96 16.81 -7.41
N GLU A 73 -0.81 17.83 -8.25
CA GLU A 73 -1.27 17.80 -9.64
C GLU A 73 -0.15 17.61 -10.67
N GLN A 74 1.11 17.61 -10.23
CA GLN A 74 2.27 17.58 -11.11
C GLN A 74 3.40 16.78 -10.47
N GLY A 75 4.11 15.98 -11.30
CA GLY A 75 5.30 15.25 -10.87
C GLY A 75 5.69 14.16 -11.87
N PRO A 76 6.98 13.73 -11.83
CA PRO A 76 7.50 12.68 -12.71
C PRO A 76 6.74 11.36 -12.62
N LEU A 77 6.41 10.90 -11.42
CA LEU A 77 5.64 9.68 -11.24
C LEU A 77 4.28 9.77 -11.90
N ARG A 78 3.55 10.87 -11.67
CA ARG A 78 2.21 11.03 -12.22
C ARG A 78 2.21 11.02 -13.74
N GLN A 79 3.17 11.72 -14.36
CA GLN A 79 3.30 11.76 -15.82
C GLN A 79 3.63 10.37 -16.37
N TRP A 80 4.59 9.68 -15.75
CA TRP A 80 4.96 8.33 -16.13
C TRP A 80 3.80 7.33 -15.94
N LEU A 81 3.08 7.42 -14.81
CA LEU A 81 1.94 6.55 -14.49
C LEU A 81 0.83 6.69 -15.54
N ALA A 82 0.43 7.93 -15.85
CA ALA A 82 -0.59 8.24 -16.84
C ALA A 82 -0.19 7.77 -18.25
N ALA A 83 1.03 8.10 -18.68
CA ALA A 83 1.55 7.70 -19.99
C ALA A 83 1.67 6.17 -20.13
N THR A 84 2.13 5.47 -19.08
CA THR A 84 2.28 4.02 -19.09
C THR A 84 0.92 3.31 -19.10
N ALA A 85 -0.03 3.76 -18.28
CA ALA A 85 -1.39 3.24 -18.24
C ALA A 85 -2.07 3.39 -19.61
N GLN A 86 -1.98 4.57 -20.24
CA GLN A 86 -2.54 4.84 -21.56
C GLN A 86 -1.89 3.97 -22.64
N ARG A 87 -0.57 3.91 -22.67
CA ARG A 87 0.18 3.13 -23.67
C ARG A 87 -0.16 1.64 -23.63
N LEU A 88 -0.36 1.10 -22.43
CA LEU A 88 -0.65 -0.34 -22.23
C LEU A 88 -2.15 -0.65 -22.21
N GLY A 89 -3.02 0.37 -22.12
CA GLY A 89 -4.47 0.20 -22.05
C GLY A 89 -4.94 -0.47 -20.75
N ILE A 90 -4.25 -0.23 -19.62
CA ILE A 90 -4.51 -0.86 -18.33
C ILE A 90 -4.78 0.18 -17.23
N TYR A 91 -5.44 -0.22 -16.15
CA TYR A 91 -5.34 0.49 -14.89
C TYR A 91 -3.95 0.27 -14.29
N LEU A 92 -3.30 1.33 -13.82
CA LEU A 92 -1.97 1.24 -13.20
C LEU A 92 -1.97 2.03 -11.90
N GLY A 93 -1.61 1.37 -10.79
CA GLY A 93 -1.55 1.99 -9.48
C GLY A 93 -0.17 1.95 -8.85
N ALA A 94 0.27 3.06 -8.24
CA ALA A 94 1.58 3.16 -7.60
C ALA A 94 1.56 4.04 -6.35
N GLY A 95 2.38 3.66 -5.36
CA GLY A 95 2.62 4.45 -4.14
C GLY A 95 3.65 5.55 -4.34
N SER A 96 3.40 6.72 -3.74
CA SER A 96 4.26 7.90 -3.81
C SER A 96 4.22 8.73 -2.52
N VAL A 97 5.05 9.77 -2.48
CA VAL A 97 4.93 10.86 -1.52
C VAL A 97 4.42 12.12 -2.22
N GLU A 98 3.34 12.67 -1.68
CA GLU A 98 2.69 13.87 -2.23
C GLU A 98 2.82 15.04 -1.25
N ARG A 99 3.06 16.23 -1.79
CA ARG A 99 3.01 17.49 -1.07
C ARG A 99 1.72 18.24 -1.42
N ASP A 100 0.94 18.55 -0.39
CA ASP A 100 -0.22 19.43 -0.50
C ASP A 100 -0.09 20.59 0.51
N GLY A 101 0.07 21.79 0.01
CA GLY A 101 0.36 22.98 0.82
C GLY A 101 1.65 22.81 1.64
N SER A 102 1.51 22.83 2.95
CA SER A 102 2.64 22.69 3.92
C SER A 102 2.82 21.24 4.42
N ASP A 103 2.07 20.29 3.92
CA ASP A 103 2.07 18.92 4.43
C ASP A 103 2.50 17.90 3.39
N PHE A 104 3.04 16.78 3.89
CA PHE A 104 3.46 15.62 3.12
C PHE A 104 2.60 14.42 3.46
N PHE A 105 2.22 13.68 2.43
CA PHE A 105 1.32 12.52 2.54
C PHE A 105 1.94 11.29 1.86
N ASN A 106 1.73 10.13 2.45
CA ASN A 106 1.91 8.85 1.80
C ASN A 106 0.63 8.58 1.00
N VAL A 107 0.74 8.47 -0.31
CA VAL A 107 -0.40 8.37 -1.23
C VAL A 107 -0.24 7.20 -2.18
N PHE A 108 -1.36 6.58 -2.54
CA PHE A 108 -1.46 5.68 -3.68
C PHE A 108 -2.29 6.35 -4.76
N VAL A 109 -1.78 6.35 -5.98
CA VAL A 109 -2.41 6.98 -7.15
C VAL A 109 -2.77 5.90 -8.16
N LEU A 110 -4.00 5.94 -8.70
CA LEU A 110 -4.49 5.04 -9.74
C LEU A 110 -4.75 5.82 -11.02
N ALA A 111 -4.10 5.42 -12.11
CA ALA A 111 -4.39 5.89 -13.46
C ALA A 111 -5.29 4.90 -14.20
N ASP A 112 -6.18 5.40 -15.07
CA ASP A 112 -7.05 4.60 -15.91
C ASP A 112 -6.41 4.29 -17.29
N PRO A 113 -7.02 3.39 -18.09
CA PRO A 113 -6.51 3.04 -19.43
C PRO A 113 -6.45 4.19 -20.44
N HIS A 114 -7.06 5.34 -20.13
CA HIS A 114 -7.00 6.55 -20.97
C HIS A 114 -5.93 7.54 -20.52
N GLY A 115 -5.14 7.17 -19.48
CA GLY A 115 -4.10 8.04 -18.91
C GLY A 115 -4.64 9.15 -18.00
N GLN A 116 -5.88 9.02 -17.53
CA GLN A 116 -6.42 9.93 -16.54
C GLN A 116 -6.18 9.38 -15.12
N ILE A 117 -6.01 10.28 -14.15
CA ILE A 117 -5.96 9.85 -12.75
C ILE A 117 -7.39 9.54 -12.30
N ALA A 118 -7.69 8.24 -12.18
CA ALA A 118 -8.99 7.75 -11.72
C ALA A 118 -9.25 8.12 -10.25
N GLY A 119 -8.20 8.17 -9.44
CA GLY A 119 -8.31 8.55 -8.04
C GLY A 119 -7.02 8.37 -7.25
N ARG A 120 -7.12 8.64 -5.96
CA ARG A 120 -6.00 8.48 -5.01
C ARG A 120 -6.51 8.10 -3.63
N ALA A 121 -5.67 7.41 -2.87
CA ALA A 121 -5.91 7.09 -1.47
C ALA A 121 -4.74 7.60 -0.62
N TYR A 122 -5.04 8.22 0.51
CA TYR A 122 -4.04 8.74 1.44
C TYR A 122 -3.94 7.84 2.66
N LYS A 123 -2.73 7.40 3.01
CA LYS A 123 -2.49 6.55 4.18
C LYS A 123 -2.99 7.23 5.44
N THR A 124 -3.84 6.53 6.19
CA THR A 124 -4.45 7.04 7.42
C THR A 124 -3.56 6.79 8.63
N ASP A 125 -2.95 5.60 8.74
CA ASP A 125 -2.01 5.24 9.82
C ASP A 125 -0.56 5.38 9.31
N ALA A 126 -0.24 6.61 8.83
CA ALA A 126 1.05 6.94 8.26
C ALA A 126 2.13 7.12 9.34
N GLU A 127 3.40 7.04 8.92
CA GLU A 127 4.60 7.27 9.73
C GLU A 127 4.60 8.72 10.26
N ALA A 128 4.13 8.90 11.50
CA ALA A 128 3.77 10.19 12.09
C ALA A 128 4.94 11.20 12.18
N ASN A 129 6.20 10.71 12.11
CA ASN A 129 7.40 11.56 12.08
C ASN A 129 7.61 12.28 10.74
N VAL A 130 7.02 11.78 9.65
CA VAL A 130 7.30 12.23 8.28
C VAL A 130 6.06 12.57 7.47
N PHE A 131 4.90 12.05 7.83
CA PHE A 131 3.66 12.26 7.10
C PHE A 131 2.55 12.84 7.95
N ARG A 132 1.74 13.66 7.31
CA ARG A 132 0.41 14.01 7.81
C ARG A 132 -0.51 12.79 7.63
N ARG A 133 -1.39 12.56 8.59
CA ARG A 133 -2.47 11.59 8.47
C ARG A 133 -3.36 11.93 7.28
N GLY A 134 -3.63 10.93 6.43
CA GLY A 134 -4.52 11.06 5.28
C GLY A 134 -5.98 11.27 5.65
N ARG A 135 -6.76 11.67 4.66
CA ARG A 135 -8.23 11.74 4.72
C ARG A 135 -8.81 10.41 4.26
N ASN A 136 -10.09 10.16 4.54
CA ASN A 136 -10.77 8.88 4.25
C ASN A 136 -11.16 8.71 2.77
N GLU A 137 -10.23 8.94 1.86
CA GLU A 137 -10.41 8.71 0.42
C GLU A 137 -9.78 7.36 0.07
N HIS A 138 -10.44 6.26 0.45
CA HIS A 138 -9.90 4.90 0.26
C HIS A 138 -10.66 4.08 -0.77
N VAL A 139 -11.58 4.69 -1.52
CA VAL A 139 -12.43 3.99 -2.48
C VAL A 139 -12.48 4.76 -3.79
N ILE A 140 -12.26 4.06 -4.89
CA ILE A 140 -12.25 4.61 -6.25
C ILE A 140 -13.23 3.81 -7.11
N ASP A 141 -14.19 4.49 -7.75
CA ASP A 141 -15.08 3.86 -8.72
C ASP A 141 -14.37 3.76 -10.08
N THR A 142 -14.40 2.55 -10.69
CA THR A 142 -13.74 2.25 -11.97
C THR A 142 -14.63 1.36 -12.84
N ALA A 143 -14.24 1.11 -14.09
CA ALA A 143 -14.90 0.12 -14.93
C ALA A 143 -14.69 -1.34 -14.46
N LEU A 144 -13.72 -1.59 -13.58
CA LEU A 144 -13.51 -2.89 -12.93
C LEU A 144 -14.37 -3.09 -11.68
N GLY A 145 -15.15 -2.08 -11.29
CA GLY A 145 -15.92 -2.03 -10.06
C GLY A 145 -15.37 -1.00 -9.08
N ARG A 146 -15.87 -1.04 -7.87
CA ARG A 146 -15.43 -0.19 -6.76
C ARG A 146 -14.19 -0.77 -6.10
N ILE A 147 -13.08 -0.08 -6.21
CA ILE A 147 -11.78 -0.50 -5.69
C ILE A 147 -11.53 0.12 -4.33
N GLY A 148 -11.39 -0.72 -3.29
CA GLY A 148 -10.91 -0.30 -1.98
C GLY A 148 -9.39 -0.32 -1.92
N ILE A 149 -8.77 0.70 -1.32
CA ILE A 149 -7.31 0.81 -1.20
C ILE A 149 -6.93 0.96 0.27
N GLY A 150 -6.15 0.02 0.77
CA GLY A 150 -5.56 0.09 2.09
C GLY A 150 -4.03 0.11 1.99
N ILE A 151 -3.39 1.18 2.50
CA ILE A 151 -1.95 1.32 2.40
C ILE A 151 -1.29 0.77 3.66
N CYS A 152 -0.59 -0.37 3.52
CA CYS A 152 0.28 -0.97 4.52
C CYS A 152 -0.38 -1.09 5.92
N ALA A 153 0.03 -0.28 6.90
CA ALA A 153 -0.47 -0.33 8.28
C ALA A 153 -1.99 -0.11 8.40
N ASP A 154 -2.62 0.61 7.47
CA ASP A 154 -4.08 0.78 7.44
C ASP A 154 -4.80 -0.57 7.43
N ASN A 155 -4.27 -1.54 6.68
CA ASN A 155 -4.88 -2.87 6.52
C ASN A 155 -4.85 -3.72 7.80
N GLN A 156 -4.08 -3.34 8.80
CA GLN A 156 -4.07 -4.02 10.09
C GLN A 156 -5.23 -3.60 11.00
N LEU A 157 -5.96 -2.54 10.64
CA LEU A 157 -7.00 -1.94 11.46
C LEU A 157 -8.39 -2.48 11.11
N VAL A 158 -9.17 -2.79 12.13
CA VAL A 158 -10.59 -3.17 11.99
C VAL A 158 -11.39 -2.08 11.25
N ALA A 159 -11.08 -0.81 11.53
CA ALA A 159 -11.75 0.32 10.90
C ALA A 159 -11.55 0.36 9.37
N GLN A 160 -10.39 -0.08 8.86
CA GLN A 160 -10.14 -0.12 7.41
C GLN A 160 -10.97 -1.23 6.74
N LEU A 161 -11.02 -2.42 7.34
CA LEU A 161 -11.87 -3.50 6.84
C LEU A 161 -13.35 -3.11 6.86
N GLN A 162 -13.80 -2.47 7.94
CA GLN A 162 -15.18 -1.99 8.08
C GLN A 162 -15.51 -0.92 7.04
N LEU A 163 -14.59 0.04 6.79
CA LEU A 163 -14.75 1.06 5.76
C LEU A 163 -14.95 0.42 4.37
N MET A 164 -14.16 -0.58 4.02
CA MET A 164 -14.29 -1.28 2.74
C MET A 164 -15.62 -2.02 2.64
N HIS A 165 -16.07 -2.63 3.74
CA HIS A 165 -17.40 -3.26 3.80
C HIS A 165 -18.53 -2.22 3.62
N ASP A 166 -18.50 -1.12 4.36
CA ASP A 166 -19.54 -0.08 4.34
C ASP A 166 -19.66 0.59 2.97
N HIS A 167 -18.56 0.64 2.21
CA HIS A 167 -18.53 1.15 0.84
C HIS A 167 -18.83 0.08 -0.22
N ASP A 168 -19.10 -1.16 0.17
CA ASP A 168 -19.40 -2.28 -0.74
C ASP A 168 -18.38 -2.40 -1.89
N VAL A 169 -17.08 -2.51 -1.55
CA VAL A 169 -16.01 -2.62 -2.54
C VAL A 169 -16.07 -3.96 -3.30
N ASP A 170 -15.61 -3.96 -4.55
CA ASP A 170 -15.59 -5.13 -5.44
C ASP A 170 -14.19 -5.75 -5.54
N LEU A 171 -13.15 -5.01 -5.21
CA LEU A 171 -11.74 -5.39 -5.24
C LEU A 171 -10.99 -4.62 -4.17
N VAL A 172 -9.99 -5.23 -3.53
CA VAL A 172 -9.10 -4.56 -2.59
C VAL A 172 -7.67 -4.55 -3.10
N LEU A 173 -7.04 -3.37 -3.09
CA LEU A 173 -5.61 -3.20 -3.33
C LEU A 173 -4.89 -2.93 -2.01
N MET A 174 -3.83 -3.67 -1.77
CA MET A 174 -2.99 -3.56 -0.58
C MET A 174 -1.54 -3.27 -0.98
N PRO A 175 -1.20 -2.02 -1.38
CA PRO A 175 0.19 -1.63 -1.57
C PRO A 175 0.91 -1.53 -0.21
N HIS A 176 2.03 -2.22 -0.09
CA HIS A 176 2.83 -2.33 1.13
C HIS A 176 4.31 -2.02 0.88
N ALA A 177 4.95 -1.51 1.92
CA ALA A 177 6.38 -1.58 2.16
C ALA A 177 6.57 -2.12 3.59
N TRP A 178 6.07 -3.33 3.82
CA TRP A 178 6.02 -3.96 5.14
C TRP A 178 7.31 -4.69 5.44
N PRO A 179 8.14 -4.17 6.36
CA PRO A 179 9.36 -4.85 6.75
C PRO A 179 9.05 -5.99 7.72
N THR A 180 9.74 -7.10 7.53
CA THR A 180 9.75 -8.22 8.48
C THR A 180 11.19 -8.64 8.77
N PRO A 181 11.46 -9.22 9.94
CA PRO A 181 12.79 -9.73 10.23
C PRO A 181 13.13 -10.91 9.30
N ALA A 182 14.31 -10.86 8.69
CA ALA A 182 14.81 -11.93 7.83
C ALA A 182 15.48 -13.05 8.63
N ARG A 183 15.94 -12.75 9.84
CA ARG A 183 16.64 -13.68 10.75
C ARG A 183 16.48 -13.25 12.20
N PRO A 184 16.67 -14.15 13.15
CA PRO A 184 16.80 -13.79 14.56
C PRO A 184 18.01 -12.88 14.80
N GLY A 185 17.88 -11.97 15.77
CA GLY A 185 18.96 -11.06 16.16
C GLY A 185 18.48 -9.92 17.05
N GLY A 186 19.31 -9.44 17.96
CA GLY A 186 18.93 -8.46 18.96
C GLY A 186 17.79 -8.98 19.86
N HIS A 187 16.64 -8.31 19.81
CA HIS A 187 15.43 -8.71 20.54
C HIS A 187 14.47 -9.57 19.70
N VAL A 188 14.83 -9.90 18.46
CA VAL A 188 14.00 -10.70 17.54
C VAL A 188 14.35 -12.19 17.70
N THR A 189 13.37 -12.99 18.07
CA THR A 189 13.48 -14.44 18.19
C THR A 189 13.17 -15.16 16.86
N ALA A 190 13.43 -16.46 16.77
CA ALA A 190 13.01 -17.27 15.62
C ALA A 190 11.49 -17.33 15.47
N ASP A 191 10.77 -17.36 16.59
CA ASP A 191 9.31 -17.35 16.61
C ASP A 191 8.75 -16.01 16.12
N ASP A 192 9.42 -14.90 16.42
CA ASP A 192 9.04 -13.57 15.87
C ASP A 192 9.20 -13.54 14.34
N VAL A 193 10.29 -14.09 13.80
CA VAL A 193 10.51 -14.18 12.34
C VAL A 193 9.36 -14.95 11.68
N ALA A 194 9.03 -16.13 12.20
CA ALA A 194 7.95 -16.97 11.68
C ALA A 194 6.59 -16.28 11.81
N THR A 195 6.29 -15.74 13.00
CA THR A 195 4.99 -15.11 13.30
C THR A 195 4.74 -13.85 12.47
N LEU A 196 5.73 -12.97 12.33
CA LEU A 196 5.56 -11.72 11.58
C LEU A 196 5.43 -12.00 10.06
N ARG A 197 6.14 -13.02 9.57
CA ARG A 197 5.97 -13.48 8.18
C ARG A 197 4.57 -14.05 7.95
N SER A 198 4.10 -14.94 8.83
CA SER A 198 2.76 -15.55 8.74
C SER A 198 1.66 -14.49 8.72
N ARG A 199 1.76 -13.49 9.59
CA ARG A 199 0.78 -12.37 9.63
C ARG A 199 0.72 -11.59 8.32
N MET A 200 1.85 -11.32 7.70
CA MET A 200 1.91 -10.62 6.42
C MET A 200 1.23 -11.46 5.32
N ILE A 201 1.47 -12.77 5.30
CA ILE A 201 0.90 -13.71 4.35
C ILE A 201 -0.61 -13.87 4.54
N GLU A 202 -1.09 -13.92 5.77
CA GLU A 202 -2.48 -14.19 6.13
C GLU A 202 -3.41 -12.98 5.98
N LEU A 203 -2.86 -11.76 6.06
CA LEU A 203 -3.68 -10.55 6.05
C LEU A 203 -4.55 -10.39 4.79
N PRO A 204 -4.04 -10.52 3.54
CA PRO A 204 -4.87 -10.44 2.34
C PRO A 204 -5.91 -11.56 2.26
N ILE A 205 -5.60 -12.76 2.75
CA ILE A 205 -6.54 -13.89 2.82
C ILE A 205 -7.69 -13.59 3.79
N LEU A 206 -7.39 -12.97 4.93
CA LEU A 206 -8.40 -12.53 5.90
C LEU A 206 -9.37 -11.53 5.26
N TYR A 207 -8.86 -10.53 4.54
CA TYR A 207 -9.68 -9.55 3.84
C TYR A 207 -10.57 -10.19 2.77
N ALA A 208 -9.99 -11.03 1.92
CA ALA A 208 -10.71 -11.72 0.86
C ALA A 208 -11.89 -12.54 1.42
N ARG A 209 -11.65 -13.33 2.47
CA ARG A 209 -12.69 -14.13 3.15
C ARG A 209 -13.73 -13.27 3.84
N SER A 210 -13.31 -12.17 4.49
CA SER A 210 -14.23 -11.29 5.22
C SER A 210 -15.16 -10.50 4.32
N LEU A 211 -14.64 -9.93 3.23
CA LEU A 211 -15.38 -9.08 2.29
C LEU A 211 -15.99 -9.87 1.13
N ARG A 212 -15.52 -11.09 0.86
CA ARG A 212 -15.90 -11.90 -0.30
C ARG A 212 -15.58 -11.21 -1.63
N VAL A 213 -14.41 -10.58 -1.68
CA VAL A 213 -13.85 -9.91 -2.86
C VAL A 213 -12.40 -10.30 -3.08
N PRO A 214 -11.88 -10.25 -4.32
CA PRO A 214 -10.47 -10.48 -4.58
C PRO A 214 -9.59 -9.41 -3.92
N VAL A 215 -8.34 -9.78 -3.62
CA VAL A 215 -7.34 -8.90 -3.01
C VAL A 215 -6.02 -8.99 -3.78
N VAL A 216 -5.45 -7.85 -4.12
CA VAL A 216 -4.07 -7.73 -4.63
C VAL A 216 -3.19 -7.18 -3.54
N PHE A 217 -2.36 -8.02 -2.94
CA PHE A 217 -1.34 -7.64 -1.98
C PHE A 217 0.00 -7.48 -2.70
N VAL A 218 0.59 -6.30 -2.62
CA VAL A 218 1.88 -6.01 -3.25
C VAL A 218 2.82 -5.40 -2.23
N ASN A 219 3.99 -6.00 -2.05
CA ASN A 219 4.99 -5.53 -1.11
C ASN A 219 6.33 -5.28 -1.80
N GLN A 220 7.12 -4.33 -1.32
CA GLN A 220 8.49 -4.11 -1.78
C GLN A 220 9.43 -5.26 -1.36
N VAL A 221 10.53 -5.41 -2.09
CA VAL A 221 11.70 -6.20 -1.68
C VAL A 221 12.90 -5.29 -1.47
N GLY A 222 13.92 -5.77 -0.79
CA GLY A 222 15.19 -5.08 -0.66
C GLY A 222 15.55 -4.68 0.79
N PRO A 223 16.60 -3.87 0.95
CA PRO A 223 17.07 -3.43 2.26
C PRO A 223 16.11 -2.44 2.92
N LEU A 224 16.03 -2.46 4.24
CA LEU A 224 15.30 -1.46 5.01
C LEU A 224 16.17 -0.22 5.22
N VAL A 225 15.66 0.95 4.83
CA VAL A 225 16.27 2.24 5.18
C VAL A 225 15.98 2.54 6.66
N PRO A 226 16.93 3.12 7.42
CA PRO A 226 16.70 3.48 8.82
C PRO A 226 15.46 4.37 8.99
N MET A 227 14.58 3.94 9.89
CA MET A 227 13.31 4.62 10.19
C MET A 227 13.47 5.64 11.31
N ALA A 228 12.75 6.74 11.22
CA ALA A 228 12.61 7.68 12.32
C ALA A 228 11.71 7.14 13.44
N GLY A 229 11.82 7.69 14.65
CA GLY A 229 10.96 7.36 15.78
C GLY A 229 11.47 6.21 16.66
N ILE A 230 10.65 5.84 17.63
CA ILE A 230 10.96 4.78 18.60
C ILE A 230 10.89 3.41 17.91
N ILE A 231 9.87 3.19 17.09
CA ILE A 231 9.69 1.94 16.32
C ILE A 231 10.88 1.73 15.39
N GLY A 232 11.37 2.79 14.74
CA GLY A 232 12.55 2.70 13.87
C GLY A 232 13.81 2.22 14.59
N ARG A 233 13.97 2.55 15.85
CA ARG A 233 15.11 2.08 16.67
C ARG A 233 15.03 0.59 17.03
N LEU A 234 13.81 0.01 16.96
CA LEU A 234 13.58 -1.42 17.19
C LEU A 234 13.76 -2.26 15.92
N MET A 235 13.78 -1.63 14.76
CA MET A 235 13.93 -2.30 13.46
C MET A 235 15.35 -2.10 12.92
N ASP A 236 16.30 -2.92 13.39
CA ASP A 236 17.68 -2.89 12.88
C ASP A 236 17.71 -3.31 11.40
N PRO A 237 18.19 -2.47 10.46
CA PRO A 237 18.28 -2.80 9.03
C PRO A 237 19.15 -4.03 8.71
N LYS A 238 20.00 -4.47 9.64
CA LYS A 238 20.76 -5.73 9.51
C LYS A 238 19.90 -6.97 9.71
N THR A 239 18.79 -6.85 10.42
CA THR A 239 17.86 -7.94 10.76
C THR A 239 16.56 -7.81 9.96
N TRP A 240 16.06 -6.60 9.78
CA TRP A 240 14.80 -6.31 9.11
C TRP A 240 15.01 -5.95 7.63
N ARG A 241 14.11 -6.45 6.78
CA ARG A 241 14.11 -6.19 5.34
C ARG A 241 12.69 -6.08 4.81
N LEU A 242 12.55 -5.47 3.63
CA LEU A 242 11.37 -5.61 2.79
C LEU A 242 11.47 -6.96 2.08
N ARG A 243 10.50 -7.86 2.31
CA ARG A 243 10.64 -9.27 1.94
C ARG A 243 9.60 -9.75 0.93
N GLY A 244 8.95 -8.84 0.20
CA GLY A 244 8.01 -9.20 -0.85
C GLY A 244 6.84 -10.04 -0.37
N GLN A 245 6.68 -11.26 -0.89
CA GLN A 245 5.56 -12.17 -0.66
C GLN A 245 4.25 -11.63 -1.25
N SER A 246 4.35 -10.85 -2.35
CA SER A 246 3.20 -10.31 -3.08
C SER A 246 2.32 -11.44 -3.61
N ARG A 247 1.01 -11.22 -3.63
CA ARG A 247 0.05 -12.26 -4.02
C ARG A 247 -1.28 -11.71 -4.50
N ILE A 248 -1.96 -12.52 -5.29
CA ILE A 248 -3.35 -12.29 -5.70
C ILE A 248 -4.20 -13.37 -5.05
N VAL A 249 -5.22 -12.94 -4.32
CA VAL A 249 -6.12 -13.81 -3.55
C VAL A 249 -7.52 -13.68 -4.10
N ASP A 250 -8.20 -14.80 -4.35
CA ASP A 250 -9.59 -14.82 -4.83
C ASP A 250 -10.58 -14.51 -3.70
N SER A 251 -11.81 -14.22 -4.06
CA SER A 251 -12.89 -13.85 -3.15
C SER A 251 -13.26 -14.91 -2.09
N ASP A 252 -12.84 -16.17 -2.27
CA ASP A 252 -12.99 -17.25 -1.28
C ASP A 252 -11.78 -17.37 -0.32
N GLY A 253 -10.72 -16.60 -0.59
CA GLY A 253 -9.45 -16.63 0.15
C GLY A 253 -8.43 -17.63 -0.39
N SER A 254 -8.66 -18.23 -1.56
CA SER A 254 -7.63 -19.03 -2.24
C SER A 254 -6.56 -18.15 -2.84
N VAL A 255 -5.30 -18.54 -2.73
CA VAL A 255 -4.17 -17.84 -3.34
C VAL A 255 -4.05 -18.29 -4.78
N LEU A 256 -4.30 -17.38 -5.72
CA LEU A 256 -4.25 -17.65 -7.17
C LEU A 256 -2.82 -17.60 -7.72
N ALA A 257 -2.03 -16.67 -7.22
CA ALA A 257 -0.63 -16.50 -7.59
C ALA A 257 0.13 -15.80 -6.46
N GLU A 258 1.40 -16.14 -6.28
CA GLU A 258 2.26 -15.52 -5.27
C GLU A 258 3.72 -15.46 -5.72
N LEU A 259 4.46 -14.51 -5.15
CA LEU A 259 5.90 -14.36 -5.31
C LEU A 259 6.61 -14.71 -3.99
N ASP A 260 7.89 -15.02 -4.11
CA ASP A 260 8.81 -15.19 -2.99
C ASP A 260 9.41 -13.84 -2.54
N GLU A 261 10.72 -13.79 -2.31
CA GLU A 261 11.46 -12.59 -1.87
C GLU A 261 12.24 -11.91 -3.02
N ASN A 262 12.05 -12.33 -4.27
CA ASN A 262 12.73 -11.78 -5.43
C ASN A 262 11.84 -10.80 -6.18
N GLU A 263 12.46 -9.91 -6.97
CA GLU A 263 11.72 -9.06 -7.90
C GLU A 263 11.07 -9.91 -8.99
N ASP A 264 9.79 -9.74 -9.19
CA ASP A 264 9.05 -10.32 -10.31
C ASP A 264 7.63 -9.76 -10.37
N VAL A 265 6.83 -10.32 -11.24
CA VAL A 265 5.40 -10.03 -11.41
C VAL A 265 4.60 -11.32 -11.45
N VAL A 266 3.44 -11.30 -10.80
CA VAL A 266 2.40 -12.35 -10.96
C VAL A 266 1.14 -11.75 -11.53
N VAL A 267 0.44 -12.55 -12.37
CA VAL A 267 -0.84 -12.21 -12.97
C VAL A 267 -1.79 -13.36 -12.73
N ALA A 268 -3.02 -13.06 -12.34
CA ALA A 268 -4.09 -14.04 -12.19
C ALA A 268 -5.45 -13.43 -12.49
N THR A 269 -6.38 -14.25 -13.01
CA THR A 269 -7.78 -13.87 -13.17
C THR A 269 -8.52 -14.25 -11.90
N ALA A 270 -9.00 -13.24 -11.19
CA ALA A 270 -9.75 -13.38 -9.95
C ALA A 270 -11.26 -13.25 -10.19
N THR A 271 -12.04 -13.90 -9.35
CA THR A 271 -13.50 -13.94 -9.44
C THR A 271 -14.12 -13.00 -8.42
N SER A 272 -14.92 -12.05 -8.88
CA SER A 272 -15.78 -11.25 -8.01
C SER A 272 -17.11 -11.94 -7.82
N THR A 273 -17.49 -12.26 -6.57
CA THR A 273 -18.79 -12.88 -6.26
C THR A 273 -19.79 -11.82 -5.81
N ALA A 274 -20.24 -10.96 -6.74
CA ALA A 274 -21.20 -9.90 -6.47
C ALA A 274 -22.53 -10.38 -5.88
N ALA A 275 -23.01 -11.51 -6.32
CA ALA A 275 -24.35 -12.03 -5.95
C ALA A 275 -24.43 -12.65 -4.53
N GLY A 276 -23.35 -12.72 -3.78
CA GLY A 276 -23.32 -13.43 -2.50
C GLY A 276 -22.39 -12.83 -1.44
N LYS A 277 -22.04 -11.57 -1.55
CA LYS A 277 -21.22 -10.88 -0.54
C LYS A 277 -21.90 -10.93 0.82
N ARG A 278 -21.48 -11.83 1.67
CA ARG A 278 -21.84 -11.84 3.08
C ARG A 278 -20.59 -11.48 3.87
N PHE A 279 -20.60 -10.30 4.48
CA PHE A 279 -19.52 -9.89 5.36
C PHE A 279 -19.32 -10.89 6.49
N GLN A 280 -18.14 -11.43 6.61
CA GLN A 280 -17.75 -12.30 7.71
C GLN A 280 -16.84 -11.51 8.65
N VAL A 281 -17.37 -11.15 9.81
CA VAL A 281 -16.60 -10.43 10.84
C VAL A 281 -15.48 -11.33 11.33
N PRO A 282 -14.20 -10.98 11.10
CA PRO A 282 -13.09 -11.78 11.60
C PRO A 282 -12.91 -11.60 13.11
N ALA A 283 -12.12 -12.48 13.73
CA ALA A 283 -11.63 -12.25 15.07
C ALA A 283 -10.85 -10.94 15.16
N THR A 284 -11.05 -10.18 16.23
CA THR A 284 -10.38 -8.89 16.43
C THR A 284 -9.58 -8.87 17.74
N TYR A 285 -8.54 -8.05 17.76
CA TYR A 285 -7.62 -7.88 18.88
C TYR A 285 -7.57 -6.38 19.24
N GLY A 286 -8.65 -5.90 19.90
CA GLY A 286 -8.90 -4.48 20.05
C GLY A 286 -9.17 -3.82 18.71
N ARG A 287 -8.39 -2.80 18.34
CA ARG A 287 -8.53 -2.12 17.05
C ARG A 287 -7.84 -2.84 15.87
N TYR A 288 -7.19 -3.99 16.10
CA TYR A 288 -6.39 -4.72 15.11
C TYR A 288 -7.05 -6.03 14.68
N LEU A 289 -6.81 -6.41 13.43
CA LEU A 289 -7.31 -7.65 12.82
C LEU A 289 -6.49 -8.89 13.19
N GLN A 290 -5.26 -8.71 13.63
CA GLN A 290 -4.36 -9.83 13.95
C GLN A 290 -3.78 -9.66 15.35
N PRO A 291 -3.39 -10.74 16.05
CA PRO A 291 -2.79 -10.66 17.38
C PRO A 291 -1.43 -9.95 17.34
N GLY A 292 -0.97 -9.39 18.44
CA GLY A 292 0.32 -8.72 18.55
C GLY A 292 0.70 -8.41 19.99
N SER A 293 1.95 -7.98 20.19
CA SER A 293 2.43 -7.59 21.52
C SER A 293 1.57 -6.47 22.10
N ALA A 294 0.96 -6.72 23.26
CA ALA A 294 0.16 -5.72 23.98
C ALA A 294 1.00 -4.49 24.35
N LEU A 295 2.26 -4.67 24.73
CA LEU A 295 3.19 -3.58 25.03
C LEU A 295 3.42 -2.70 23.80
N VAL A 296 3.70 -3.31 22.64
CA VAL A 296 3.92 -2.56 21.40
C VAL A 296 2.67 -1.77 21.02
N ARG A 297 1.50 -2.40 21.02
CA ARG A 297 0.25 -1.82 20.55
C ARG A 297 -0.33 -0.75 21.45
N ASN A 298 -0.26 -0.97 22.78
CA ASN A 298 -0.95 -0.13 23.75
C ASN A 298 -0.03 0.93 24.39
N VAL A 299 1.29 0.79 24.26
CA VAL A 299 2.26 1.70 24.86
C VAL A 299 3.19 2.28 23.81
N ILE A 300 3.98 1.44 23.13
CA ILE A 300 5.07 1.93 22.26
C ILE A 300 4.50 2.68 21.05
N LEU A 301 3.57 2.08 20.31
CA LEU A 301 2.96 2.73 19.13
C LEU A 301 2.23 4.04 19.45
N PRO A 302 1.36 4.13 20.48
CA PRO A 302 0.75 5.40 20.84
C PRO A 302 1.74 6.50 21.20
N VAL A 303 2.80 6.15 21.95
CA VAL A 303 3.87 7.11 22.31
C VAL A 303 4.67 7.53 21.09
N ASP A 304 5.04 6.60 20.22
CA ASP A 304 5.75 6.89 18.97
C ASP A 304 4.93 7.79 18.03
N ILE A 305 3.65 7.51 17.87
CA ILE A 305 2.73 8.33 17.08
C ILE A 305 2.60 9.74 17.68
N ALA A 306 2.41 9.86 18.97
CA ALA A 306 2.28 11.17 19.63
C ALA A 306 3.56 12.00 19.51
N HIS A 307 4.71 11.38 19.77
CA HIS A 307 6.03 12.01 19.60
C HIS A 307 6.28 12.38 18.13
N GLY A 308 5.97 11.47 17.21
CA GLY A 308 6.13 11.70 15.79
C GLY A 308 5.33 12.89 15.27
N ARG A 309 4.05 12.97 15.65
CA ARG A 309 3.19 14.12 15.31
C ARG A 309 3.75 15.43 15.80
N LEU A 310 4.20 15.48 17.07
CA LEU A 310 4.80 16.68 17.63
C LEU A 310 6.08 17.06 16.88
N SER A 311 6.95 16.08 16.60
CA SER A 311 8.19 16.28 15.84
C SER A 311 7.90 16.80 14.42
N TYR A 312 6.89 16.25 13.74
CA TYR A 312 6.45 16.71 12.42
C TYR A 312 5.96 18.16 12.44
N GLU A 313 5.09 18.52 13.40
CA GLU A 313 4.54 19.89 13.52
C GLU A 313 5.63 20.92 13.85
N LEU A 314 6.58 20.58 14.69
CA LEU A 314 7.66 21.46 15.11
C LEU A 314 8.82 21.50 14.11
N SER A 315 8.88 20.62 13.10
CA SER A 315 9.99 20.52 12.18
C SER A 315 10.22 21.80 11.38
N ARG A 316 11.40 22.42 11.57
CA ARG A 316 11.86 23.58 10.78
C ARG A 316 12.20 23.16 9.34
N ASP A 317 12.75 21.96 9.16
CA ASP A 317 13.12 21.42 7.85
C ASP A 317 11.89 21.18 6.98
N ARG A 318 10.81 20.63 7.54
CA ARG A 318 9.54 20.49 6.83
C ARG A 318 9.08 21.83 6.26
N ARG A 319 9.01 22.86 7.13
CA ARG A 319 8.59 24.21 6.74
C ARG A 319 9.52 24.86 5.70
N ARG A 320 10.82 24.60 5.79
CA ARG A 320 11.81 25.09 4.82
C ARG A 320 11.61 24.41 3.45
N LYS A 321 11.48 23.08 3.42
CA LYS A 321 11.31 22.30 2.20
C LYS A 321 10.00 22.63 1.48
N THR A 322 8.89 22.77 2.20
CA THR A 322 7.62 23.17 1.59
C THR A 322 7.69 24.57 0.96
N ARG A 323 8.40 25.54 1.58
CA ARG A 323 8.59 26.88 1.00
C ARG A 323 9.49 26.85 -0.25
N ALA A 324 10.57 26.08 -0.23
CA ALA A 324 11.48 25.96 -1.37
C ALA A 324 10.78 25.34 -2.59
N GLN A 325 10.01 24.28 -2.38
CA GLN A 325 9.27 23.60 -3.43
C GLN A 325 8.01 24.35 -3.92
N ALA A 326 7.50 25.32 -3.16
CA ALA A 326 6.41 26.20 -3.59
C ALA A 326 6.88 27.34 -4.52
N ASN A 327 8.18 27.62 -4.51
CA ASN A 327 8.80 28.69 -5.29
C ASN A 327 9.54 28.15 -6.54
N ALA A 328 9.59 26.84 -6.72
CA ALA A 328 10.15 26.15 -7.89
C ALA A 328 9.06 25.73 -8.88
#